data_6b5574a5c3a297b3c13c019fc43e0f87
#
_entry.id   6b5574a5c3a297b3c13c019fc43e0f87
#
_cell.length_a   1.000
_cell.length_b   1.000
_cell.length_c   1.000
_cell.angle_alpha   90.00
_cell.angle_beta   90.00
_cell.angle_gamma   90.00
#
_symmetry.space_group_name_H-M   'P 1'
#
loop_
_entity.id
_entity.type
_entity.pdbx_description
1 polymer ?
#
loop_
_entity_poly.entity_id
_entity_poly.type
_entity_poly.pdbx_seq_one_letter_code
_entity_poly.pdbx_strand_id
1 'polypeptide(L)'
;MNPIVTEALTWLGTRHVNGAKVKGVGVDCGMLLVGSLEGAGLVKKGEIKIKPYSNEWHLHHAEEWFKGYVEQYCQQVHDLQAGDFLMFQYGRCLSHAGIYIGGNTVIHSVVDQGVILTDLDDVMFKDHKGNSRLRSIYRFGGGQDGHI
;
A
#
# COMPACT_ATOMS: atom_id res chain seq x y z
N MET A 1 -5.45 17.92 -5.25
CA MET A 1 -4.98 16.54 -5.33
C MET A 1 -5.02 15.89 -3.94
N ASN A 2 -5.35 14.62 -3.89
CA ASN A 2 -5.39 13.89 -2.62
C ASN A 2 -4.01 13.93 -1.96
N PRO A 3 -3.91 14.27 -0.67
CA PRO A 3 -2.61 14.39 0.01
C PRO A 3 -1.82 13.07 0.07
N ILE A 4 -2.51 11.93 0.12
CA ILE A 4 -1.82 10.63 0.09
C ILE A 4 -1.14 10.45 -1.26
N VAL A 5 -1.82 10.78 -2.35
CA VAL A 5 -1.26 10.67 -3.71
C VAL A 5 -0.04 11.60 -3.85
N THR A 6 -0.19 12.84 -3.40
CA THR A 6 0.91 13.81 -3.48
C THR A 6 2.14 13.29 -2.76
N GLU A 7 1.96 12.77 -1.56
CA GLU A 7 3.09 12.26 -0.79
C GLU A 7 3.66 10.97 -1.40
N ALA A 8 2.78 10.07 -1.83
CA ALA A 8 3.24 8.80 -2.43
C ALA A 8 4.13 9.04 -3.64
N LEU A 9 3.79 10.00 -4.48
CA LEU A 9 4.58 10.32 -5.67
C LEU A 9 6.00 10.78 -5.33
N THR A 10 6.23 11.34 -4.14
CA THR A 10 7.57 11.74 -3.73
C THR A 10 8.49 10.55 -3.43
N TRP A 11 7.91 9.36 -3.32
CA TRP A 11 8.68 8.13 -3.06
C TRP A 11 9.14 7.44 -4.34
N LEU A 12 8.73 7.91 -5.52
CA LEU A 12 9.13 7.30 -6.79
C LEU A 12 10.65 7.14 -6.86
N GLY A 13 11.10 5.95 -7.29
CA GLY A 13 12.51 5.64 -7.41
C GLY A 13 13.18 5.16 -6.13
N THR A 14 12.49 5.20 -4.99
CA THR A 14 13.02 4.62 -3.76
C THR A 14 13.14 3.11 -3.93
N ARG A 15 14.26 2.53 -3.52
CA ARG A 15 14.51 1.09 -3.68
C ARG A 15 13.58 0.27 -2.80
N HIS A 16 13.25 -0.93 -3.26
CA HIS A 16 12.52 -1.87 -2.43
C HIS A 16 13.45 -2.49 -1.40
N VAL A 17 13.21 -2.23 -0.11
CA VAL A 17 13.98 -2.82 0.99
C VAL A 17 12.99 -3.27 2.04
N ASN A 18 12.97 -4.57 2.30
CA ASN A 18 12.03 -5.18 3.23
C ASN A 18 12.13 -4.56 4.62
N GLY A 19 11.01 -4.10 5.15
CA GLY A 19 10.93 -3.51 6.48
C GLY A 19 11.41 -2.06 6.57
N ALA A 20 11.91 -1.48 5.50
CA ALA A 20 12.44 -0.11 5.51
C ALA A 20 11.35 0.91 5.19
N LYS A 21 11.53 2.13 5.72
CA LYS A 21 10.66 3.28 5.46
C LYS A 21 11.52 4.53 5.49
N VAL A 22 12.45 4.66 4.54
CA VAL A 22 13.31 5.84 4.43
C VAL A 22 13.29 6.32 2.99
N LYS A 23 12.63 7.46 2.76
CA LYS A 23 12.46 8.00 1.41
C LYS A 23 13.81 8.17 0.72
N GLY A 24 13.89 7.69 -0.52
CA GLY A 24 15.12 7.76 -1.31
C GLY A 24 16.15 6.69 -0.97
N VAL A 25 15.95 5.92 0.08
CA VAL A 25 16.89 4.89 0.53
C VAL A 25 16.27 3.50 0.43
N GLY A 26 15.09 3.30 1.02
CA GLY A 26 14.44 2.00 0.96
C GLY A 26 13.04 2.04 1.54
N VAL A 27 12.13 1.25 0.96
CA VAL A 27 10.76 1.12 1.43
C VAL A 27 10.18 -0.17 0.85
N ASP A 28 9.36 -0.89 1.63
CA ASP A 28 8.61 -2.01 1.06
C ASP A 28 7.16 -1.59 0.77
N CYS A 29 6.35 -2.53 0.29
CA CYS A 29 5.00 -2.19 -0.18
C CYS A 29 4.10 -1.67 0.95
N GLY A 30 4.15 -2.31 2.11
CA GLY A 30 3.33 -1.88 3.25
C GLY A 30 3.84 -0.59 3.87
N MET A 31 5.16 -0.45 3.95
CA MET A 31 5.77 0.75 4.52
C MET A 31 5.57 1.97 3.64
N LEU A 32 5.37 1.78 2.33
CA LEU A 32 5.00 2.88 1.44
C LEU A 32 3.66 3.50 1.85
N LEU A 33 2.70 2.66 2.23
CA LEU A 33 1.41 3.14 2.71
C LEU A 33 1.57 3.94 4.00
N VAL A 34 2.34 3.41 4.94
CA VAL A 34 2.61 4.10 6.21
C VAL A 34 3.35 5.41 5.97
N GLY A 35 4.39 5.38 5.15
CA GLY A 35 5.17 6.58 4.84
C GLY A 35 4.35 7.65 4.16
N SER A 36 3.41 7.23 3.31
CA SER A 36 2.52 8.17 2.63
C SER A 36 1.55 8.83 3.59
N LEU A 37 1.03 8.08 4.57
CA LEU A 37 0.16 8.66 5.60
C LEU A 37 0.94 9.63 6.49
N GLU A 38 2.15 9.26 6.88
CA GLU A 38 2.97 10.12 7.73
C GLU A 38 3.37 11.42 7.01
N GLY A 39 3.84 11.30 5.78
CA GLY A 39 4.26 12.46 5.02
C GLY A 39 3.12 13.37 4.63
N ALA A 40 1.93 12.83 4.47
CA ALA A 40 0.73 13.61 4.20
C ALA A 40 0.18 14.29 5.47
N GLY A 41 0.76 14.00 6.63
CA GLY A 41 0.30 14.59 7.88
C GLY A 41 -0.99 14.00 8.44
N LEU A 42 -1.38 12.83 7.94
CA LEU A 42 -2.64 12.19 8.35
C LEU A 42 -2.47 11.34 9.60
N VAL A 43 -1.26 10.87 9.86
CA VAL A 43 -0.89 10.22 11.12
C VAL A 43 0.46 10.80 11.54
N LYS A 44 0.77 10.70 12.83
CA LYS A 44 2.05 11.16 13.35
C LYS A 44 3.15 10.21 12.92
N LYS A 45 4.34 10.74 12.68
CA LYS A 45 5.49 9.89 12.36
C LYS A 45 5.73 8.92 13.51
N GLY A 46 5.78 7.63 13.18
CA GLY A 46 5.96 6.58 14.19
C GLY A 46 4.70 6.17 14.92
N GLU A 47 3.55 6.78 14.62
CA GLU A 47 2.29 6.42 15.27
C GLU A 47 1.87 5.00 14.93
N ILE A 48 2.02 4.60 13.67
CA ILE A 48 1.72 3.25 13.24
C ILE A 48 2.94 2.40 13.52
N LYS A 49 2.83 1.54 14.54
CA LYS A 49 3.95 0.71 14.99
C LYS A 49 3.88 -0.65 14.32
N ILE A 50 4.94 -0.98 13.62
CA ILE A 50 5.05 -2.22 12.90
C ILE A 50 6.25 -2.98 13.43
N LYS A 51 6.02 -4.23 13.81
CA LYS A 51 7.10 -5.08 14.30
C LYS A 51 8.03 -5.45 13.15
N PRO A 52 9.36 -5.49 13.39
CA PRO A 52 10.28 -6.00 12.39
C PRO A 52 9.88 -7.41 11.97
N TYR A 53 10.06 -7.71 10.71
CA TYR A 53 9.74 -9.04 10.20
C TYR A 53 10.76 -9.48 9.15
N SER A 54 10.94 -10.80 9.03
CA SER A 54 11.78 -11.40 8.02
C SER A 54 11.02 -11.50 6.69
N ASN A 55 11.73 -11.83 5.61
CA ASN A 55 11.07 -12.09 4.34
C ASN A 55 10.06 -13.22 4.45
N GLU A 56 10.39 -14.26 5.20
CA GLU A 56 9.48 -15.38 5.41
C GLU A 56 8.23 -14.94 6.16
N TRP A 57 8.42 -14.15 7.20
CA TRP A 57 7.33 -13.64 8.00
C TRP A 57 6.38 -12.81 7.12
N HIS A 58 6.96 -11.99 6.24
CA HIS A 58 6.17 -11.18 5.33
C HIS A 58 5.26 -12.05 4.46
N LEU A 59 5.76 -13.16 3.94
CA LEU A 59 4.98 -14.06 3.09
C LEU A 59 3.86 -14.76 3.85
N HIS A 60 4.07 -15.05 5.14
CA HIS A 60 3.11 -15.81 5.93
C HIS A 60 2.16 -14.95 6.76
N HIS A 61 2.58 -13.75 7.11
CA HIS A 61 1.84 -12.90 8.03
C HIS A 61 1.43 -11.54 7.46
N ALA A 62 1.68 -11.33 6.16
CA ALA A 62 1.35 -10.05 5.53
C ALA A 62 -0.14 -9.71 5.67
N GLU A 63 -1.02 -10.71 5.57
CA GLU A 63 -2.45 -10.50 5.70
C GLU A 63 -2.82 -9.96 7.07
N GLU A 64 -2.30 -10.56 8.14
CA GLU A 64 -2.54 -10.09 9.50
C GLU A 64 -2.00 -8.68 9.70
N TRP A 65 -0.82 -8.44 9.16
CA TRP A 65 -0.15 -7.17 9.26
C TRP A 65 -0.95 -6.06 8.58
N PHE A 66 -1.43 -6.32 7.37
CA PHE A 66 -2.26 -5.35 6.67
C PHE A 66 -3.57 -5.10 7.40
N LYS A 67 -4.24 -6.15 7.84
CA LYS A 67 -5.50 -6.02 8.57
C LYS A 67 -5.31 -5.22 9.85
N GLY A 68 -4.22 -5.48 10.58
CA GLY A 68 -4.01 -4.87 11.88
C GLY A 68 -4.03 -3.35 11.83
N TYR A 69 -3.24 -2.75 10.95
CA TYR A 69 -3.20 -1.30 10.92
C TYR A 69 -4.13 -0.70 9.88
N VAL A 70 -4.36 -1.36 8.77
CA VAL A 70 -5.23 -0.83 7.72
C VAL A 70 -6.67 -0.71 8.24
N GLU A 71 -7.17 -1.72 8.91
CA GLU A 71 -8.52 -1.67 9.46
C GLU A 71 -8.66 -0.66 10.59
N GLN A 72 -7.58 -0.38 11.30
CA GLN A 72 -7.60 0.63 12.36
C GLN A 72 -7.75 2.04 11.80
N TYR A 73 -7.13 2.33 10.66
CA TYR A 73 -7.08 3.68 10.10
C TYR A 73 -7.91 3.86 8.85
N CYS A 74 -8.39 2.78 8.26
CA CYS A 74 -9.06 2.82 6.97
C CYS A 74 -10.39 2.07 7.01
N GLN A 75 -11.25 2.38 6.05
CA GLN A 75 -12.51 1.72 5.87
C GLN A 75 -12.51 1.01 4.52
N GLN A 76 -12.97 -0.23 4.48
CA GLN A 76 -13.09 -0.96 3.23
C GLN A 76 -14.15 -0.31 2.35
N VAL A 77 -13.84 -0.17 1.08
CA VAL A 77 -14.75 0.42 0.08
C VAL A 77 -14.82 -0.49 -1.14
N HIS A 78 -15.80 -0.24 -2.00
CA HIS A 78 -16.03 -1.06 -3.19
C HIS A 78 -15.95 -0.25 -4.48
N ASP A 79 -15.57 1.01 -4.40
CA ASP A 79 -15.29 1.87 -5.54
C ASP A 79 -13.85 2.37 -5.43
N LEU A 80 -13.24 2.72 -6.55
CA LEU A 80 -11.86 3.21 -6.57
C LEU A 80 -11.84 4.73 -6.62
N GLN A 81 -11.06 5.33 -5.72
CA GLN A 81 -10.76 6.77 -5.75
C GLN A 81 -9.28 6.98 -5.50
N ALA A 82 -8.74 8.04 -6.06
CA ALA A 82 -7.33 8.38 -5.84
C ALA A 82 -7.03 8.50 -4.34
N GLY A 83 -5.95 7.88 -3.91
CA GLY A 83 -5.57 7.80 -2.50
C GLY A 83 -5.95 6.50 -1.83
N ASP A 84 -6.74 5.65 -2.49
CA ASP A 84 -7.14 4.38 -1.91
C ASP A 84 -5.99 3.40 -1.86
N PHE A 85 -6.00 2.54 -0.84
CA PHE A 85 -5.03 1.46 -0.67
C PHE A 85 -5.58 0.19 -1.28
N LEU A 86 -4.77 -0.45 -2.11
CA LEU A 86 -5.13 -1.67 -2.83
C LEU A 86 -4.37 -2.84 -2.25
N MET A 87 -5.09 -3.93 -1.95
CA MET A 87 -4.50 -5.15 -1.44
C MET A 87 -4.59 -6.25 -2.49
N PHE A 88 -3.45 -6.84 -2.81
CA PHE A 88 -3.33 -7.87 -3.83
C PHE A 88 -2.94 -9.21 -3.22
N GLN A 89 -3.47 -10.28 -3.76
CA GLN A 89 -3.16 -11.63 -3.32
C GLN A 89 -2.25 -12.33 -4.33
N TYR A 90 -1.10 -12.79 -3.83
CA TYR A 90 -0.18 -13.64 -4.56
C TYR A 90 -0.07 -14.94 -3.79
N GLY A 91 -0.53 -16.04 -4.41
CA GLY A 91 -0.63 -17.30 -3.68
C GLY A 91 -1.80 -17.28 -2.70
N ARG A 92 -1.56 -17.65 -1.46
CA ARG A 92 -2.61 -17.83 -0.45
C ARG A 92 -2.88 -16.60 0.41
N CYS A 93 -2.04 -15.60 0.34
CA CYS A 93 -2.11 -14.46 1.27
C CYS A 93 -2.16 -13.14 0.54
N LEU A 94 -2.71 -12.13 1.23
CA LEU A 94 -2.54 -10.74 0.82
C LEU A 94 -1.08 -10.40 1.09
N SER A 95 -0.27 -10.34 0.04
CA SER A 95 1.17 -10.19 0.17
C SER A 95 1.72 -8.95 -0.53
N HIS A 96 0.86 -8.15 -1.16
CA HIS A 96 1.29 -6.96 -1.85
C HIS A 96 0.25 -5.86 -1.71
N ALA A 97 0.72 -4.62 -1.65
CA ALA A 97 -0.15 -3.46 -1.52
C ALA A 97 0.36 -2.34 -2.41
N GLY A 98 -0.55 -1.45 -2.76
CA GLY A 98 -0.21 -0.26 -3.53
C GLY A 98 -1.21 0.85 -3.23
N ILE A 99 -0.99 2.00 -3.83
CA ILE A 99 -1.85 3.16 -3.69
C ILE A 99 -2.38 3.53 -5.07
N TYR A 100 -3.70 3.62 -5.19
CA TYR A 100 -4.32 4.06 -6.43
C TYR A 100 -4.16 5.57 -6.55
N ILE A 101 -3.62 6.03 -7.66
CA ILE A 101 -3.40 7.47 -7.85
C ILE A 101 -4.35 8.11 -8.87
N GLY A 102 -5.32 7.36 -9.35
CA GLY A 102 -6.22 7.80 -10.41
C GLY A 102 -5.70 7.37 -11.78
N GLY A 103 -6.52 7.54 -12.82
CA GLY A 103 -6.11 7.23 -14.19
C GLY A 103 -5.72 5.78 -14.40
N ASN A 104 -6.31 4.86 -13.66
CA ASN A 104 -6.01 3.43 -13.73
C ASN A 104 -4.57 3.09 -13.37
N THR A 105 -3.93 3.92 -12.54
CA THR A 105 -2.50 3.78 -12.21
C THR A 105 -2.31 3.53 -10.72
N VAL A 106 -1.39 2.62 -10.41
CA VAL A 106 -1.02 2.24 -9.05
C VAL A 106 0.43 2.61 -8.81
N ILE A 107 0.73 3.23 -7.66
CA ILE A 107 2.09 3.41 -7.18
C ILE A 107 2.36 2.37 -6.13
N HIS A 108 3.46 1.63 -6.25
CA HIS A 108 3.79 0.55 -5.34
C HIS A 108 5.29 0.25 -5.34
N SER A 109 5.75 -0.38 -4.26
CA SER A 109 7.15 -0.78 -4.13
C SER A 109 7.28 -2.24 -4.53
N VAL A 110 8.10 -2.51 -5.52
CA VAL A 110 8.27 -3.84 -6.14
C VAL A 110 9.70 -4.31 -5.97
N VAL A 111 9.85 -5.58 -5.57
CA VAL A 111 11.17 -6.20 -5.42
C VAL A 111 11.98 -6.02 -6.72
N ASP A 112 13.23 -5.61 -6.58
CA ASP A 112 14.19 -5.35 -7.66
C ASP A 112 13.85 -4.15 -8.57
N GLN A 113 12.71 -3.51 -8.38
CA GLN A 113 12.33 -2.35 -9.19
C GLN A 113 12.17 -1.08 -8.38
N GLY A 114 11.86 -1.21 -7.08
CA GLY A 114 11.58 -0.07 -6.22
C GLY A 114 10.17 0.47 -6.43
N VAL A 115 10.00 1.73 -6.06
CA VAL A 115 8.68 2.38 -6.16
C VAL A 115 8.47 2.83 -7.60
N ILE A 116 7.45 2.26 -8.23
CA ILE A 116 7.13 2.47 -9.64
C ILE A 116 5.63 2.73 -9.82
N LEU A 117 5.28 3.23 -10.99
CA LEU A 117 3.89 3.36 -11.44
C LEU A 117 3.58 2.20 -12.38
N THR A 118 2.45 1.54 -12.16
CA THR A 118 2.00 0.43 -12.99
C THR A 118 0.52 0.57 -13.27
N ASP A 119 0.12 0.30 -14.50
CA ASP A 119 -1.31 0.29 -14.88
C ASP A 119 -2.01 -0.85 -14.13
N LEU A 120 -3.20 -0.58 -13.63
CA LEU A 120 -3.96 -1.57 -12.86
C LEU A 120 -4.33 -2.80 -13.70
N ASP A 121 -4.37 -2.67 -15.01
CA ASP A 121 -4.63 -3.79 -15.91
C ASP A 121 -3.38 -4.53 -16.35
N ASP A 122 -2.21 -4.14 -15.85
CA ASP A 122 -0.95 -4.81 -16.18
C ASP A 122 -0.97 -6.26 -15.72
N VAL A 123 -0.28 -7.12 -16.47
CA VAL A 123 -0.20 -8.55 -16.14
C VAL A 123 0.37 -8.82 -14.75
N MET A 124 1.14 -7.87 -14.21
CA MET A 124 1.68 -7.97 -12.85
C MET A 124 0.57 -8.17 -11.82
N PHE A 125 -0.61 -7.61 -12.06
CA PHE A 125 -1.76 -7.68 -11.15
C PHE A 125 -2.76 -8.78 -11.54
N LYS A 126 -2.35 -9.70 -12.41
CA LYS A 126 -3.21 -10.80 -12.84
C LYS A 126 -2.54 -12.14 -12.57
N ASP A 127 -3.37 -13.15 -12.33
CA ASP A 127 -2.87 -14.50 -12.18
C ASP A 127 -2.65 -15.15 -13.56
N HIS A 128 -2.20 -16.41 -13.57
CA HIS A 128 -1.91 -17.11 -14.82
C HIS A 128 -3.15 -17.35 -15.70
N LYS A 129 -4.33 -17.19 -15.12
CA LYS A 129 -5.60 -17.32 -15.86
C LYS A 129 -6.13 -15.98 -16.34
N GLY A 130 -5.42 -14.89 -16.05
CA GLY A 130 -5.83 -13.56 -16.40
C GLY A 130 -6.78 -12.90 -15.42
N ASN A 131 -7.05 -13.52 -14.28
CA ASN A 131 -7.93 -12.94 -13.25
C ASN A 131 -7.17 -11.94 -12.39
N SER A 132 -7.86 -10.89 -11.98
CA SER A 132 -7.27 -9.87 -11.12
C SER A 132 -6.82 -10.43 -9.78
N ARG A 133 -5.66 -9.98 -9.29
CA ARG A 133 -5.17 -10.28 -7.96
C ARG A 133 -5.67 -9.31 -6.90
N LEU A 134 -6.37 -8.24 -7.31
CA LEU A 134 -6.93 -7.27 -6.38
C LEU A 134 -8.04 -7.92 -5.55
N ARG A 135 -7.92 -7.85 -4.22
CA ARG A 135 -8.87 -8.49 -3.32
C ARG A 135 -9.67 -7.49 -2.49
N SER A 136 -9.06 -6.38 -2.10
CA SER A 136 -9.77 -5.40 -1.30
C SER A 136 -9.21 -4.01 -1.52
N ILE A 137 -10.06 -3.02 -1.24
CA ILE A 137 -9.76 -1.61 -1.40
C ILE A 137 -10.10 -0.93 -0.09
N TYR A 138 -9.16 -0.13 0.42
CA TYR A 138 -9.35 0.59 1.68
C TYR A 138 -9.14 2.07 1.48
N ARG A 139 -9.96 2.87 2.17
CA ARG A 139 -9.86 4.33 2.11
C ARG A 139 -9.58 4.89 3.48
N PHE A 140 -8.54 5.71 3.59
CA PHE A 140 -8.12 6.28 4.86
C PHE A 140 -9.18 7.24 5.39
N GLY A 141 -9.46 7.11 6.69
CA GLY A 141 -10.31 8.05 7.39
C GLY A 141 -11.76 8.06 6.98
N GLY A 142 -12.18 7.15 6.07
CA GLY A 142 -13.54 7.15 5.58
C GLY A 142 -14.56 7.05 6.69
N GLY A 143 -14.35 6.12 7.61
CA GLY A 143 -15.21 5.97 8.75
C GLY A 143 -15.06 7.06 9.78
N GLN A 144 -13.88 7.63 9.87
CA GLN A 144 -13.59 8.66 10.84
C GLN A 144 -14.24 9.98 10.51
N ASP A 145 -14.35 10.28 9.24
CA ASP A 145 -14.96 11.54 8.83
C ASP A 145 -16.41 11.63 9.29
N GLY A 146 -17.09 10.51 9.35
CA GLY A 146 -18.45 10.48 9.80
C GLY A 146 -18.61 10.73 11.29
N HIS A 147 -17.55 10.62 12.04
CA HIS A 147 -17.64 10.78 13.49
C HIS A 147 -17.24 12.16 13.97
N ILE A 148 -16.80 12.96 13.11
CA ILE A 148 -16.34 14.30 13.45
C ILE A 148 -17.47 15.23 13.82
#